data_2c8e21c3cd4ba5e749a71bfec7611fef
#
_entry.id   2c8e21c3cd4ba5e749a71bfec7611fef
#
_cell.length_a   1.000
_cell.length_b   1.000
_cell.length_c   1.000
_cell.angle_alpha   90.00
_cell.angle_beta   90.00
_cell.angle_gamma   90.00
#
_symmetry.space_group_name_H-M   'P 1'
#
loop_
_entity.id
_entity.type
_entity.pdbx_description
1 polymer ?
#
loop_
_entity_poly.entity_id
_entity_poly.type
_entity_poly.pdbx_seq_one_letter_code
_entity_poly.pdbx_strand_id
1 'polypeptide(L)'
;EIIFVETSDRNIDYSTYGAKNLLLPKSKTLVYEGRTYKTDADGTCVMRADKELTTAKEDSLDCTAIYPSRVGTVSSVIEVNKDKNFFDFIDKDIPEDLNFEDCLIAGENMTIVFQTGMLTGKEFEVKYIHEAKEQKAARRFEIVPQEIDGITMPEPEVWRPKAGDTYAVFGIQLPKAYICNDSTQTGASWEAFKEAAKYLYEHEDKQFTFTGTLDGIWAKKRWLQIGGKIVLGGYVNFSDTQFHPKGSLIRMIGIKRYVNNPYYPEIELSNEPVGTSVTSELEKIDRKSVV
;
A
#
# COMPACT_ATOMS: atom_id res chain seq x y z
N GLU A 1 -4.65 9.27 -17.13
CA GLU A 1 -3.53 8.35 -16.83
C GLU A 1 -4.02 6.93 -16.74
N ILE A 2 -3.14 5.99 -17.10
CA ILE A 2 -3.30 4.55 -16.92
C ILE A 2 -2.14 4.11 -16.03
N ILE A 3 -2.44 3.42 -14.95
CA ILE A 3 -1.42 2.90 -14.04
C ILE A 3 -1.36 1.38 -14.19
N PHE A 4 -0.22 0.87 -14.63
CA PHE A 4 0.10 -0.55 -14.57
C PHE A 4 0.56 -0.91 -13.16
N VAL A 5 -0.01 -1.97 -12.59
CA VAL A 5 0.24 -2.35 -11.22
C VAL A 5 1.15 -3.56 -11.18
N GLU A 6 2.35 -3.38 -10.65
CA GLU A 6 3.27 -4.49 -10.37
C GLU A 6 2.86 -5.15 -9.06
N THR A 7 2.54 -6.44 -9.12
CA THR A 7 1.97 -7.19 -7.99
C THR A 7 2.87 -8.34 -7.58
N SER A 8 2.64 -8.87 -6.38
CA SER A 8 3.41 -9.97 -5.79
C SER A 8 3.10 -11.32 -6.43
N ASP A 9 4.09 -12.21 -6.43
CA ASP A 9 3.95 -13.64 -6.70
C ASP A 9 3.84 -14.47 -5.40
N ARG A 10 3.97 -13.85 -4.23
CA ARG A 10 3.89 -14.53 -2.93
C ARG A 10 2.51 -15.12 -2.69
N ASN A 11 2.47 -16.36 -2.21
CA ASN A 11 1.23 -17.10 -1.93
C ASN A 11 0.31 -17.23 -3.15
N ILE A 12 0.90 -17.32 -4.35
CA ILE A 12 0.22 -17.54 -5.62
C ILE A 12 0.77 -18.83 -6.24
N ASP A 13 -0.08 -19.82 -6.39
CA ASP A 13 0.24 -21.02 -7.16
C ASP A 13 -0.11 -20.80 -8.62
N TYR A 14 0.89 -20.63 -9.47
CA TYR A 14 0.70 -20.43 -10.90
C TYR A 14 -0.19 -21.51 -11.55
N SER A 15 -0.08 -22.76 -11.11
CA SER A 15 -0.80 -23.88 -11.72
C SER A 15 -2.30 -23.83 -11.50
N THR A 16 -2.74 -23.31 -10.36
CA THR A 16 -4.15 -23.24 -9.97
C THR A 16 -4.73 -21.83 -10.18
N TYR A 17 -3.92 -20.79 -9.98
CA TYR A 17 -4.34 -19.40 -10.15
C TYR A 17 -4.37 -18.95 -11.62
N GLY A 18 -3.48 -19.51 -12.46
CA GLY A 18 -3.40 -19.23 -13.89
C GLY A 18 -2.62 -17.96 -14.26
N ALA A 19 -1.98 -17.33 -13.29
CA ALA A 19 -1.06 -16.20 -13.49
C ALA A 19 0.11 -16.30 -12.51
N LYS A 20 1.28 -15.80 -12.91
CA LYS A 20 2.48 -15.83 -12.06
C LYS A 20 2.33 -14.89 -10.87
N ASN A 21 1.76 -13.73 -11.11
CA ASN A 21 1.59 -12.69 -10.10
C ASN A 21 0.10 -12.51 -9.78
N LEU A 22 -0.20 -11.94 -8.64
CA LEU A 22 -1.53 -11.50 -8.25
C LEU A 22 -2.12 -10.59 -9.34
N LEU A 23 -3.37 -10.78 -9.70
CA LEU A 23 -4.09 -9.92 -10.63
C LEU A 23 -5.05 -9.00 -9.86
N LEU A 24 -5.27 -7.80 -10.37
CA LEU A 24 -6.36 -6.94 -9.91
C LEU A 24 -7.72 -7.59 -10.21
N PRO A 25 -8.80 -7.17 -9.54
CA PRO A 25 -10.15 -7.62 -9.90
C PRO A 25 -10.45 -7.24 -11.35
N LYS A 26 -10.82 -8.23 -12.20
CA LYS A 26 -10.99 -8.04 -13.65
C LYS A 26 -12.28 -7.30 -13.98
N SER A 27 -12.19 -6.25 -14.79
CA SER A 27 -13.35 -5.44 -15.26
C SER A 27 -14.23 -4.96 -14.09
N LYS A 28 -13.63 -4.52 -13.02
CA LYS A 28 -14.33 -4.00 -11.83
C LYS A 28 -14.17 -2.49 -11.71
N THR A 29 -15.07 -1.89 -10.95
CA THR A 29 -15.06 -0.47 -10.66
C THR A 29 -14.96 -0.21 -9.16
N LEU A 30 -14.31 0.88 -8.81
CA LEU A 30 -14.15 1.37 -7.44
C LEU A 30 -14.40 2.88 -7.41
N VAL A 31 -15.17 3.34 -6.45
CA VAL A 31 -15.32 4.78 -6.17
C VAL A 31 -14.34 5.14 -5.07
N TYR A 32 -13.46 6.10 -5.35
CA TYR A 32 -12.52 6.67 -4.39
C TYR A 32 -12.59 8.20 -4.46
N GLU A 33 -12.84 8.85 -3.33
CA GLU A 33 -12.96 10.32 -3.20
C GLU A 33 -13.88 10.96 -4.27
N GLY A 34 -15.03 10.30 -4.55
CA GLY A 34 -16.02 10.77 -5.50
C GLY A 34 -15.67 10.56 -6.99
N ARG A 35 -14.54 9.92 -7.29
CA ARG A 35 -14.11 9.57 -8.64
C ARG A 35 -14.24 8.06 -8.85
N THR A 36 -14.63 7.65 -10.06
CA THR A 36 -14.78 6.24 -10.40
C THR A 36 -13.57 5.75 -11.20
N TYR A 37 -12.93 4.73 -10.68
CA TYR A 37 -11.81 4.02 -11.30
C TYR A 37 -12.26 2.65 -11.77
N LYS A 38 -11.61 2.13 -12.79
CA LYS A 38 -11.89 0.78 -13.33
C LYS A 38 -10.59 0.04 -13.63
N THR A 39 -10.65 -1.27 -13.52
CA THR A 39 -9.61 -2.18 -13.98
C THR A 39 -9.90 -2.66 -15.40
N ASP A 40 -8.86 -3.08 -16.11
CA ASP A 40 -8.95 -3.71 -17.42
C ASP A 40 -9.50 -5.15 -17.33
N ALA A 41 -9.67 -5.79 -18.50
CA ALA A 41 -10.16 -7.17 -18.59
C ALA A 41 -9.13 -8.20 -18.09
N ASP A 42 -7.85 -7.86 -18.14
CA ASP A 42 -6.77 -8.76 -17.76
C ASP A 42 -6.41 -8.61 -16.27
N GLY A 43 -6.82 -7.52 -15.63
CA GLY A 43 -6.51 -7.21 -14.22
C GLY A 43 -5.08 -6.72 -14.02
N THR A 44 -4.56 -5.94 -14.95
CA THR A 44 -3.16 -5.47 -14.96
C THR A 44 -3.01 -3.97 -14.75
N CYS A 45 -4.04 -3.19 -15.06
CA CYS A 45 -3.99 -1.74 -14.93
C CYS A 45 -5.27 -1.12 -14.37
N VAL A 46 -5.12 0.10 -13.87
CA VAL A 46 -6.20 0.93 -13.32
C VAL A 46 -6.27 2.24 -14.09
N MET A 47 -7.49 2.70 -14.35
CA MET A 47 -7.75 3.93 -15.08
C MET A 47 -9.05 4.60 -14.61
N ARG A 48 -9.23 5.87 -14.95
CA ARG A 48 -10.51 6.57 -14.74
C ARG A 48 -11.60 5.98 -15.63
N ALA A 49 -12.78 5.75 -15.06
CA ALA A 49 -13.92 5.20 -15.80
C ALA A 49 -14.62 6.24 -16.70
N ASP A 50 -14.54 7.53 -16.34
CA ASP A 50 -15.23 8.66 -16.96
C ASP A 50 -14.38 9.46 -17.95
N LYS A 51 -13.13 9.05 -18.21
CA LYS A 51 -12.21 9.75 -19.12
C LYS A 51 -11.89 8.91 -20.36
N GLU A 52 -11.77 9.59 -21.50
CA GLU A 52 -11.20 8.98 -22.71
C GLU A 52 -9.70 8.78 -22.58
N LEU A 53 -9.20 7.65 -23.06
CA LEU A 53 -7.83 7.18 -22.84
C LEU A 53 -6.93 7.36 -24.07
N THR A 54 -7.42 7.96 -25.17
CA THR A 54 -6.67 8.10 -26.45
C THR A 54 -5.33 8.83 -26.32
N THR A 55 -5.15 9.63 -25.27
CA THR A 55 -3.89 10.36 -24.98
C THR A 55 -3.46 10.20 -23.53
N ALA A 56 -3.82 9.06 -22.93
CA ALA A 56 -3.48 8.82 -21.53
C ALA A 56 -1.97 8.63 -21.35
N LYS A 57 -1.41 9.25 -20.33
CA LYS A 57 -0.06 8.95 -19.86
C LYS A 57 -0.10 7.59 -19.16
N GLU A 58 0.89 6.77 -19.44
CA GLU A 58 1.09 5.48 -18.77
C GLU A 58 2.17 5.62 -17.70
N ASP A 59 1.94 4.98 -16.56
CA ASP A 59 2.87 4.93 -15.44
C ASP A 59 2.75 3.56 -14.75
N SER A 60 3.66 3.23 -13.84
CA SER A 60 3.64 1.99 -13.08
C SER A 60 3.62 2.25 -11.58
N LEU A 61 2.95 1.38 -10.84
CA LEU A 61 2.90 1.40 -9.39
C LEU A 61 3.35 0.05 -8.83
N ASP A 62 4.34 0.08 -7.96
CA ASP A 62 4.80 -1.10 -7.23
C ASP A 62 3.86 -1.41 -6.05
N CYS A 63 3.13 -2.52 -6.17
CA CYS A 63 2.28 -3.10 -5.14
C CYS A 63 2.78 -4.51 -4.73
N THR A 64 4.06 -4.83 -4.92
CA THR A 64 4.62 -6.15 -4.59
C THR A 64 4.58 -6.48 -3.09
N ALA A 65 4.40 -5.47 -2.24
CA ALA A 65 4.16 -5.67 -0.81
C ALA A 65 2.75 -6.20 -0.49
N ILE A 66 1.81 -6.16 -1.46
CA ILE A 66 0.44 -6.63 -1.30
C ILE A 66 0.34 -8.04 -1.88
N TYR A 67 0.06 -9.02 -1.03
CA TYR A 67 -0.08 -10.42 -1.40
C TYR A 67 -1.18 -11.09 -0.56
N PRO A 68 -1.77 -12.21 -1.03
CA PRO A 68 -2.74 -12.94 -0.24
C PRO A 68 -2.13 -13.42 1.07
N SER A 69 -2.63 -12.90 2.17
CA SER A 69 -2.10 -13.22 3.49
C SER A 69 -3.20 -13.26 4.55
N ARG A 70 -2.92 -13.98 5.61
CA ARG A 70 -3.65 -13.93 6.85
C ARG A 70 -2.66 -13.72 7.98
N VAL A 71 -2.84 -12.64 8.70
CA VAL A 71 -2.10 -12.42 9.95
C VAL A 71 -2.81 -13.21 11.05
N GLY A 72 -2.11 -14.19 11.61
CA GLY A 72 -2.57 -14.99 12.74
C GLY A 72 -1.98 -14.48 14.05
N THR A 73 -2.55 -14.95 15.16
CA THR A 73 -2.07 -14.64 16.51
C THR A 73 -1.81 -15.92 17.28
N VAL A 74 -0.64 -16.02 17.89
CA VAL A 74 -0.29 -17.14 18.76
C VAL A 74 -1.20 -17.12 19.98
N SER A 75 -2.08 -18.09 20.09
CA SER A 75 -3.00 -18.22 21.25
C SER A 75 -2.32 -18.88 22.44
N SER A 76 -1.49 -19.90 22.18
CA SER A 76 -0.72 -20.60 23.20
C SER A 76 0.50 -21.26 22.59
N VAL A 77 1.53 -21.47 23.41
CA VAL A 77 2.80 -22.13 23.03
C VAL A 77 2.91 -23.47 23.74
N ILE A 78 3.40 -24.48 23.05
CA ILE A 78 3.66 -25.83 23.56
C ILE A 78 5.17 -26.08 23.50
N GLU A 79 5.77 -26.26 24.64
CA GLU A 79 7.17 -26.66 24.77
C GLU A 79 7.27 -28.17 24.64
N VAL A 80 7.54 -28.68 23.43
CA VAL A 80 7.55 -30.10 23.12
C VAL A 80 8.83 -30.76 23.63
N ASN A 81 9.98 -30.14 23.37
CA ASN A 81 11.27 -30.59 23.86
C ASN A 81 12.22 -29.40 23.98
N LYS A 82 12.46 -28.98 25.20
CA LYS A 82 13.29 -27.80 25.51
C LYS A 82 14.75 -28.00 25.11
N ASP A 83 15.29 -29.20 25.29
CA ASP A 83 16.69 -29.49 25.02
C ASP A 83 17.03 -29.56 23.53
N LYS A 84 15.99 -29.76 22.70
CA LYS A 84 16.08 -29.82 21.23
C LYS A 84 15.45 -28.64 20.54
N ASN A 85 15.05 -27.61 21.26
CA ASN A 85 14.43 -26.37 20.74
C ASN A 85 13.13 -26.59 19.96
N PHE A 86 12.34 -27.63 20.28
CA PHE A 86 11.06 -27.89 19.69
C PHE A 86 9.97 -27.12 20.44
N PHE A 87 9.47 -26.10 19.82
CA PHE A 87 8.35 -25.27 20.28
C PHE A 87 7.27 -25.25 19.22
N ASP A 88 6.07 -25.57 19.63
CA ASP A 88 4.91 -25.47 18.78
C ASP A 88 3.98 -24.39 19.31
N PHE A 89 3.07 -23.92 18.48
CA PHE A 89 2.03 -23.02 18.94
C PHE A 89 0.67 -23.34 18.35
N ILE A 90 -0.37 -22.82 18.98
CA ILE A 90 -1.76 -22.96 18.56
C ILE A 90 -2.30 -21.57 18.26
N ASP A 91 -3.02 -21.43 17.15
CA ASP A 91 -3.85 -20.27 16.83
C ASP A 91 -5.32 -20.70 16.82
N LYS A 92 -6.07 -20.34 17.86
CA LYS A 92 -7.48 -20.68 18.02
C LYS A 92 -8.40 -19.87 17.10
N ASP A 93 -7.89 -18.75 16.57
CA ASP A 93 -8.65 -17.82 15.75
C ASP A 93 -8.66 -18.19 14.27
N ILE A 94 -8.01 -19.30 13.89
CA ILE A 94 -8.11 -19.86 12.55
C ILE A 94 -9.56 -20.35 12.34
N PRO A 95 -10.27 -19.84 11.29
CA PRO A 95 -11.61 -20.31 10.95
C PRO A 95 -11.66 -21.83 10.72
N GLU A 96 -12.79 -22.46 11.01
CA GLU A 96 -12.95 -23.91 10.85
C GLU A 96 -12.87 -24.35 9.38
N ASP A 97 -13.28 -23.49 8.47
CA ASP A 97 -13.25 -23.69 7.02
C ASP A 97 -11.88 -23.36 6.38
N LEU A 98 -10.92 -22.88 7.17
CA LEU A 98 -9.56 -22.57 6.69
C LEU A 98 -8.58 -23.65 7.13
N ASN A 99 -8.35 -24.64 6.28
CA ASN A 99 -7.33 -25.66 6.48
C ASN A 99 -6.08 -25.35 5.66
N PHE A 100 -4.97 -25.00 6.29
CA PHE A 100 -3.72 -24.72 5.58
C PHE A 100 -3.09 -25.99 4.96
N GLU A 101 -3.44 -27.20 5.43
CA GLU A 101 -2.97 -28.44 4.78
C GLU A 101 -3.49 -28.56 3.33
N ASP A 102 -4.70 -28.01 3.06
CA ASP A 102 -5.32 -28.00 1.73
C ASP A 102 -4.84 -26.83 0.86
N CYS A 103 -4.08 -25.91 1.44
CA CYS A 103 -3.60 -24.69 0.79
C CYS A 103 -2.13 -24.78 0.30
N LEU A 104 -1.48 -25.94 0.47
CA LEU A 104 -0.07 -26.11 0.13
C LEU A 104 0.20 -25.95 -1.36
N ILE A 105 1.23 -25.18 -1.70
CA ILE A 105 1.73 -25.05 -3.07
C ILE A 105 2.70 -26.22 -3.36
N ALA A 106 2.47 -26.92 -4.46
CA ALA A 106 3.27 -28.09 -4.81
C ALA A 106 4.74 -27.69 -5.03
N GLY A 107 5.64 -28.32 -4.27
CA GLY A 107 7.09 -28.09 -4.34
C GLY A 107 7.60 -26.97 -3.42
N GLU A 108 6.71 -26.31 -2.65
CA GLU A 108 7.07 -25.35 -1.63
C GLU A 108 6.84 -25.91 -0.22
N ASN A 109 7.65 -25.49 0.72
CA ASN A 109 7.45 -25.75 2.14
C ASN A 109 6.64 -24.62 2.75
N MET A 110 5.69 -24.99 3.61
CA MET A 110 4.98 -23.99 4.40
C MET A 110 5.94 -23.36 5.38
N THR A 111 6.01 -22.04 5.37
CA THR A 111 6.79 -21.27 6.32
C THR A 111 5.94 -20.23 7.05
N ILE A 112 6.40 -19.80 8.21
CA ILE A 112 5.82 -18.68 8.96
C ILE A 112 6.87 -17.61 9.18
N VAL A 113 6.46 -16.37 9.11
CA VAL A 113 7.27 -15.21 9.50
C VAL A 113 6.59 -14.52 10.67
N PHE A 114 7.28 -14.42 11.79
CA PHE A 114 6.77 -13.65 12.93
C PHE A 114 6.83 -12.16 12.64
N GLN A 115 5.73 -11.47 12.89
CA GLN A 115 5.62 -10.02 12.68
C GLN A 115 5.84 -9.22 13.97
N THR A 116 5.61 -9.85 15.12
CA THR A 116 5.82 -9.24 16.45
C THR A 116 6.51 -10.22 17.38
N GLY A 117 6.95 -9.74 18.53
CA GLY A 117 7.66 -10.53 19.54
C GLY A 117 9.16 -10.64 19.29
N MET A 118 9.80 -11.54 20.03
CA MET A 118 11.26 -11.72 19.94
C MET A 118 11.74 -12.35 18.64
N LEU A 119 10.85 -13.05 17.95
CA LEU A 119 11.15 -13.71 16.66
C LEU A 119 10.76 -12.83 15.46
N THR A 120 10.47 -11.55 15.64
CA THR A 120 10.08 -10.63 14.56
C THR A 120 11.06 -10.69 13.39
N GLY A 121 10.52 -10.86 12.18
CA GLY A 121 11.27 -10.96 10.94
C GLY A 121 12.00 -12.30 10.72
N LYS A 122 11.92 -13.24 11.67
CA LYS A 122 12.48 -14.58 11.50
C LYS A 122 11.46 -15.49 10.84
N GLU A 123 11.92 -16.24 9.84
CA GLU A 123 11.13 -17.20 9.08
C GLU A 123 11.46 -18.64 9.56
N PHE A 124 10.43 -19.46 9.70
CA PHE A 124 10.56 -20.85 10.11
C PHE A 124 9.72 -21.76 9.21
N GLU A 125 10.29 -22.89 8.82
CA GLU A 125 9.51 -23.97 8.24
C GLU A 125 8.59 -24.55 9.32
N VAL A 126 7.33 -24.82 8.95
CA VAL A 126 6.34 -25.35 9.87
C VAL A 126 5.54 -26.49 9.25
N LYS A 127 5.03 -27.36 10.13
CA LYS A 127 4.00 -28.32 9.80
C LYS A 127 2.72 -27.92 10.51
N TYR A 128 1.64 -27.80 9.75
CA TYR A 128 0.32 -27.48 10.30
C TYR A 128 -0.50 -28.72 10.57
N ILE A 129 -1.28 -28.69 11.62
CA ILE A 129 -2.24 -29.73 12.01
C ILE A 129 -3.60 -29.04 12.24
N HIS A 130 -4.54 -29.31 11.32
CA HIS A 130 -5.86 -28.68 11.37
C HIS A 130 -6.76 -29.28 12.44
N GLU A 131 -6.89 -30.59 12.47
CA GLU A 131 -7.72 -31.29 13.43
C GLU A 131 -6.88 -31.98 14.52
N ALA A 132 -7.47 -32.14 15.69
CA ALA A 132 -6.82 -32.87 16.76
C ALA A 132 -6.59 -34.34 16.37
N LYS A 133 -5.35 -34.78 16.35
CA LYS A 133 -4.93 -36.16 16.03
C LYS A 133 -3.89 -36.65 17.02
N GLU A 134 -3.97 -37.92 17.45
CA GLU A 134 -2.91 -38.59 18.21
C GLU A 134 -2.37 -37.78 19.41
N GLN A 135 -3.26 -37.20 20.24
CA GLN A 135 -2.91 -36.33 21.36
C GLN A 135 -2.37 -34.94 21.00
N LYS A 136 -2.34 -34.56 19.71
CA LYS A 136 -1.99 -33.21 19.25
C LYS A 136 -3.25 -32.37 19.15
N ALA A 137 -3.18 -31.14 19.65
CA ALA A 137 -4.27 -30.19 19.58
C ALA A 137 -4.54 -29.74 18.12
N ALA A 138 -5.78 -29.35 17.85
CA ALA A 138 -6.16 -28.74 16.58
C ALA A 138 -5.52 -27.35 16.39
N ARG A 139 -5.38 -26.93 15.12
CA ARG A 139 -4.84 -25.60 14.72
C ARG A 139 -3.45 -25.33 15.28
N ARG A 140 -2.62 -26.35 15.25
CA ARG A 140 -1.26 -26.37 15.77
C ARG A 140 -0.25 -26.22 14.66
N PHE A 141 0.72 -25.35 14.87
CA PHE A 141 1.92 -25.24 14.07
C PHE A 141 3.10 -25.86 14.80
N GLU A 142 3.74 -26.83 14.17
CA GLU A 142 4.98 -27.45 14.64
C GLU A 142 6.13 -26.73 13.97
N ILE A 143 6.93 -25.98 14.72
CA ILE A 143 8.07 -25.21 14.20
C ILE A 143 9.26 -26.16 14.03
N VAL A 144 9.88 -26.13 12.86
CA VAL A 144 11.15 -26.81 12.62
C VAL A 144 12.30 -25.90 13.10
N PRO A 145 13.09 -26.33 14.10
CA PRO A 145 14.23 -25.54 14.55
C PRO A 145 15.24 -25.34 13.45
N GLN A 146 15.79 -24.15 13.34
CA GLN A 146 16.82 -23.83 12.37
C GLN A 146 17.89 -22.92 12.98
N GLU A 147 19.09 -22.94 12.42
CA GLU A 147 20.18 -22.08 12.83
C GLU A 147 20.04 -20.72 12.13
N ILE A 148 19.90 -19.67 12.93
CA ILE A 148 19.81 -18.28 12.49
C ILE A 148 20.86 -17.49 13.27
N ASP A 149 21.77 -16.81 12.57
CA ASP A 149 22.83 -16.00 13.18
C ASP A 149 23.70 -16.79 14.17
N GLY A 150 23.92 -18.11 13.95
CA GLY A 150 24.71 -18.98 14.81
C GLY A 150 23.99 -19.48 16.06
N ILE A 151 22.68 -19.24 16.17
CA ILE A 151 21.83 -19.69 17.28
C ILE A 151 20.72 -20.57 16.71
N THR A 152 20.52 -21.76 17.28
CA THR A 152 19.37 -22.61 16.92
C THR A 152 18.10 -22.02 17.52
N MET A 153 17.23 -21.53 16.67
CA MET A 153 15.94 -20.93 17.04
C MET A 153 14.77 -21.82 16.61
N PRO A 154 13.63 -21.83 17.36
CA PRO A 154 13.42 -21.16 18.64
C PRO A 154 14.36 -21.67 19.71
N GLU A 155 14.61 -20.88 20.77
CA GLU A 155 15.43 -21.30 21.89
C GLU A 155 14.68 -21.05 23.22
N PRO A 156 15.04 -21.79 24.32
CA PRO A 156 14.19 -21.83 25.50
C PRO A 156 14.06 -20.52 26.30
N GLU A 157 14.98 -19.59 26.16
CA GLU A 157 15.03 -18.45 27.07
C GLU A 157 14.43 -17.17 26.46
N VAL A 158 14.99 -16.67 25.34
CA VAL A 158 14.66 -15.40 24.76
C VAL A 158 13.95 -15.56 23.41
N TRP A 159 14.56 -16.29 22.49
CA TRP A 159 14.12 -16.39 21.10
C TRP A 159 13.09 -17.52 20.91
N ARG A 160 11.92 -17.34 21.51
CA ARG A 160 10.80 -18.28 21.39
C ARG A 160 9.50 -17.55 21.13
N PRO A 161 8.51 -18.22 20.49
CA PRO A 161 7.19 -17.64 20.34
C PRO A 161 6.52 -17.44 21.70
N LYS A 162 5.66 -16.42 21.79
CA LYS A 162 4.85 -16.14 22.97
C LYS A 162 3.40 -15.93 22.56
N ALA A 163 2.48 -16.21 23.49
CA ALA A 163 1.08 -15.89 23.28
C ALA A 163 0.92 -14.38 23.04
N GLY A 164 0.16 -14.02 22.00
CA GLY A 164 0.00 -12.66 21.54
C GLY A 164 0.91 -12.25 20.39
N ASP A 165 1.96 -13.01 20.08
CA ASP A 165 2.79 -12.74 18.91
C ASP A 165 1.97 -12.94 17.62
N THR A 166 2.17 -12.09 16.63
CA THR A 166 1.53 -12.20 15.34
C THR A 166 2.47 -12.80 14.30
N TYR A 167 1.89 -13.53 13.35
CA TYR A 167 2.64 -14.20 12.30
C TYR A 167 1.87 -14.22 10.98
N ALA A 168 2.58 -14.38 9.87
CA ALA A 168 2.01 -14.61 8.55
C ALA A 168 2.52 -15.95 8.00
N VAL A 169 1.68 -16.65 7.22
CA VAL A 169 2.00 -17.95 6.62
C VAL A 169 2.34 -17.76 5.16
N PHE A 170 3.38 -18.45 4.70
CA PHE A 170 3.89 -18.45 3.32
C PHE A 170 4.02 -19.86 2.77
N GLY A 171 4.23 -19.97 1.45
CA GLY A 171 4.27 -21.26 0.75
C GLY A 171 2.90 -21.91 0.61
N ILE A 172 1.84 -21.10 0.69
CA ILE A 172 0.45 -21.53 0.59
C ILE A 172 -0.35 -20.65 -0.34
N GLN A 173 -1.35 -21.19 -1.02
CA GLN A 173 -2.36 -20.43 -1.71
C GLN A 173 -3.65 -20.41 -0.89
N LEU A 174 -3.94 -19.27 -0.31
CA LEU A 174 -5.16 -19.08 0.49
C LEU A 174 -6.42 -19.21 -0.37
N PRO A 175 -7.58 -19.53 0.24
CA PRO A 175 -8.88 -19.55 -0.44
C PRO A 175 -9.17 -18.25 -1.18
N LYS A 176 -9.98 -18.32 -2.23
CA LYS A 176 -10.31 -17.19 -3.11
C LYS A 176 -10.76 -15.94 -2.37
N ALA A 177 -11.40 -16.07 -1.22
CA ALA A 177 -11.84 -14.95 -0.39
C ALA A 177 -10.68 -14.04 0.07
N TYR A 178 -9.49 -14.60 0.27
CA TYR A 178 -8.28 -13.85 0.65
C TYR A 178 -7.55 -13.25 -0.55
N ILE A 179 -7.75 -13.82 -1.74
CA ILE A 179 -7.13 -13.36 -2.99
C ILE A 179 -7.97 -12.25 -3.60
N CYS A 180 -9.22 -12.54 -3.97
CA CYS A 180 -10.14 -11.62 -4.61
C CYS A 180 -11.58 -11.97 -4.25
N ASN A 181 -12.22 -11.19 -3.40
CA ASN A 181 -13.63 -11.32 -3.08
C ASN A 181 -14.42 -10.13 -3.64
N ASP A 182 -15.05 -10.34 -4.78
CA ASP A 182 -15.81 -9.29 -5.47
C ASP A 182 -17.08 -8.86 -4.73
N SER A 183 -17.65 -9.73 -3.90
CA SER A 183 -18.90 -9.44 -3.19
C SER A 183 -18.68 -8.44 -2.05
N THR A 184 -17.54 -8.54 -1.38
CA THR A 184 -17.18 -7.70 -0.23
C THR A 184 -16.12 -6.66 -0.58
N GLN A 185 -15.56 -6.71 -1.81
CA GLN A 185 -14.44 -5.89 -2.25
C GLN A 185 -13.24 -5.98 -1.30
N THR A 186 -12.89 -7.22 -0.92
CA THR A 186 -11.79 -7.55 -0.02
C THR A 186 -10.83 -8.55 -0.66
N GLY A 187 -9.70 -8.79 0.00
CA GLY A 187 -8.60 -9.60 -0.50
C GLY A 187 -7.52 -8.78 -1.18
N ALA A 188 -6.36 -9.40 -1.37
CA ALA A 188 -5.16 -8.73 -1.86
C ALA A 188 -5.35 -8.02 -3.21
N SER A 189 -6.13 -8.61 -4.14
CA SER A 189 -6.47 -7.99 -5.43
C SER A 189 -7.19 -6.65 -5.26
N TRP A 190 -8.15 -6.59 -4.34
CA TRP A 190 -8.89 -5.37 -4.06
C TRP A 190 -8.07 -4.34 -3.28
N GLU A 191 -7.15 -4.79 -2.43
CA GLU A 191 -6.21 -3.90 -1.74
C GLU A 191 -5.27 -3.22 -2.74
N ALA A 192 -4.69 -3.98 -3.67
CA ALA A 192 -3.87 -3.44 -4.75
C ALA A 192 -4.66 -2.47 -5.64
N PHE A 193 -5.93 -2.77 -5.95
CA PHE A 193 -6.79 -1.85 -6.69
C PHE A 193 -7.08 -0.56 -5.93
N LYS A 194 -7.33 -0.63 -4.62
CA LYS A 194 -7.54 0.56 -3.77
C LYS A 194 -6.30 1.44 -3.70
N GLU A 195 -5.12 0.83 -3.56
CA GLU A 195 -3.86 1.57 -3.54
C GLU A 195 -3.58 2.23 -4.89
N ALA A 196 -3.83 1.54 -6.00
CA ALA A 196 -3.68 2.12 -7.33
C ALA A 196 -4.70 3.24 -7.62
N ALA A 197 -5.93 3.11 -7.16
CA ALA A 197 -6.95 4.17 -7.28
C ALA A 197 -6.58 5.40 -6.46
N LYS A 198 -6.03 5.22 -5.26
CA LYS A 198 -5.51 6.29 -4.42
C LYS A 198 -4.32 6.99 -5.09
N TYR A 199 -3.36 6.22 -5.62
CA TYR A 199 -2.22 6.77 -6.36
C TYR A 199 -2.67 7.62 -7.55
N LEU A 200 -3.61 7.10 -8.36
CA LEU A 200 -4.19 7.85 -9.47
C LEU A 200 -4.87 9.14 -9.01
N TYR A 201 -5.66 9.08 -7.94
CA TYR A 201 -6.33 10.26 -7.39
C TYR A 201 -5.34 11.37 -7.01
N GLU A 202 -4.20 10.99 -6.43
CA GLU A 202 -3.17 11.93 -5.99
C GLU A 202 -2.35 12.52 -7.16
N HIS A 203 -2.22 11.78 -8.29
CA HIS A 203 -1.30 12.14 -9.38
C HIS A 203 -1.99 12.49 -10.71
N GLU A 204 -3.29 12.20 -10.88
CA GLU A 204 -3.98 12.39 -12.16
C GLU A 204 -4.31 13.84 -12.50
N ASP A 205 -4.34 14.72 -11.52
CA ASP A 205 -4.58 16.14 -11.75
C ASP A 205 -3.30 16.80 -12.27
N LYS A 206 -3.44 17.55 -13.37
CA LYS A 206 -2.30 18.27 -13.94
C LYS A 206 -1.72 19.22 -12.91
N GLN A 207 -0.49 19.00 -12.56
CA GLN A 207 0.28 19.94 -11.73
C GLN A 207 0.78 21.07 -12.63
N PHE A 208 0.61 22.29 -12.17
CA PHE A 208 1.11 23.47 -12.87
C PHE A 208 1.53 24.53 -11.87
N THR A 209 2.56 25.26 -12.29
CA THR A 209 3.04 26.43 -11.59
C THR A 209 3.01 27.60 -12.55
N PHE A 210 2.43 28.71 -12.15
CA PHE A 210 2.41 29.94 -12.92
C PHE A 210 3.17 31.02 -12.17
N THR A 211 4.03 31.72 -12.88
CA THR A 211 4.68 32.92 -12.37
C THR A 211 4.18 34.10 -13.18
N GLY A 212 3.73 35.14 -12.52
CA GLY A 212 3.23 36.32 -13.17
C GLY A 212 3.35 37.57 -12.31
N THR A 213 3.34 38.72 -12.97
CA THR A 213 3.32 40.02 -12.29
C THR A 213 1.95 40.64 -12.39
N LEU A 214 1.51 41.34 -11.34
CA LEU A 214 0.29 42.11 -11.41
C LEU A 214 0.49 43.33 -12.34
N ASP A 215 -0.60 43.70 -13.07
CA ASP A 215 -0.62 44.98 -13.74
C ASP A 215 -0.55 46.11 -12.68
N GLY A 216 0.58 46.82 -12.69
CA GLY A 216 0.87 47.78 -11.66
C GLY A 216 -0.05 49.00 -11.70
N ILE A 217 -0.59 49.36 -12.87
CA ILE A 217 -1.57 50.49 -12.98
C ILE A 217 -2.87 50.06 -12.32
N TRP A 218 -3.33 48.84 -12.61
CA TRP A 218 -4.53 48.30 -12.00
C TRP A 218 -4.34 48.07 -10.49
N ALA A 219 -3.19 47.49 -10.11
CA ALA A 219 -2.87 47.22 -8.71
C ALA A 219 -2.76 48.49 -7.88
N LYS A 220 -2.11 49.55 -8.40
CA LYS A 220 -1.99 50.85 -7.72
C LYS A 220 -3.37 51.46 -7.41
N LYS A 221 -4.30 51.40 -8.36
CA LYS A 221 -5.66 51.93 -8.17
C LYS A 221 -6.47 51.18 -7.10
N ARG A 222 -6.16 49.89 -6.88
CA ARG A 222 -6.92 49.02 -5.99
C ARG A 222 -6.10 48.52 -4.78
N TRP A 223 -4.92 49.09 -4.54
CA TRP A 223 -3.98 48.58 -3.55
C TRP A 223 -4.56 48.48 -2.14
N LEU A 224 -5.40 49.41 -1.72
CA LEU A 224 -6.06 49.36 -0.43
C LEU A 224 -7.00 48.15 -0.29
N GLN A 225 -7.51 47.62 -1.39
CA GLN A 225 -8.44 46.51 -1.40
C GLN A 225 -7.73 45.17 -1.55
N ILE A 226 -6.59 45.12 -2.26
CA ILE A 226 -5.92 43.85 -2.65
C ILE A 226 -4.59 43.66 -1.94
N GLY A 227 -3.86 44.72 -1.58
CA GLY A 227 -2.50 44.60 -1.06
C GLY A 227 -2.36 43.73 0.19
N GLY A 228 -3.35 43.81 1.09
CA GLY A 228 -3.41 42.98 2.27
C GLY A 228 -3.86 41.52 2.01
N LYS A 229 -4.39 41.25 0.82
CA LYS A 229 -4.85 39.90 0.42
C LYS A 229 -3.77 39.11 -0.33
N ILE A 230 -2.73 39.80 -0.81
CA ILE A 230 -1.58 39.15 -1.47
C ILE A 230 -0.64 38.66 -0.39
N VAL A 231 -0.91 37.47 0.11
CA VAL A 231 -0.17 36.82 1.19
C VAL A 231 0.24 35.41 0.78
N LEU A 232 1.39 34.96 1.25
CA LEU A 232 1.84 33.61 1.03
C LEU A 232 0.83 32.61 1.61
N GLY A 233 0.48 31.58 0.85
CA GLY A 233 -0.55 30.61 1.22
C GLY A 233 -1.98 31.06 0.94
N GLY A 234 -2.20 32.32 0.49
CA GLY A 234 -3.51 32.79 0.03
C GLY A 234 -3.93 32.12 -1.29
N TYR A 235 -5.21 32.22 -1.63
CA TYR A 235 -5.77 31.66 -2.86
C TYR A 235 -6.17 32.75 -3.85
N VAL A 236 -5.94 32.48 -5.11
CA VAL A 236 -6.36 33.32 -6.24
C VAL A 236 -7.29 32.52 -7.13
N ASN A 237 -8.41 33.13 -7.52
CA ASN A 237 -9.21 32.56 -8.60
C ASN A 237 -8.54 32.91 -9.93
N PHE A 238 -7.83 31.92 -10.48
CA PHE A 238 -7.12 32.03 -11.75
C PHE A 238 -7.99 31.48 -12.88
N SER A 239 -8.17 32.25 -13.93
CA SER A 239 -8.84 31.81 -15.15
C SER A 239 -8.01 32.17 -16.37
N ASP A 240 -7.88 31.23 -17.25
CA ASP A 240 -7.19 31.37 -18.54
C ASP A 240 -7.99 30.64 -19.62
N THR A 241 -8.08 31.25 -20.81
CA THR A 241 -8.90 30.69 -21.89
C THR A 241 -8.38 29.36 -22.44
N GLN A 242 -7.09 29.09 -22.31
CA GLN A 242 -6.46 27.87 -22.83
C GLN A 242 -6.42 26.76 -21.77
N PHE A 243 -6.09 27.12 -20.52
CA PHE A 243 -5.82 26.12 -19.48
C PHE A 243 -6.99 25.96 -18.49
N HIS A 244 -7.62 27.06 -18.07
CA HIS A 244 -8.69 27.06 -17.06
C HIS A 244 -9.81 28.03 -17.40
N PRO A 245 -10.61 27.74 -18.43
CA PRO A 245 -11.66 28.66 -18.88
C PRO A 245 -12.77 28.89 -17.84
N LYS A 246 -12.99 27.92 -16.94
CA LYS A 246 -13.97 28.03 -15.83
C LYS A 246 -13.41 28.68 -14.58
N GLY A 247 -12.10 28.95 -14.55
CA GLY A 247 -11.39 29.39 -13.36
C GLY A 247 -11.16 28.28 -12.35
N SER A 248 -10.09 28.41 -11.59
CA SER A 248 -9.79 27.54 -10.44
C SER A 248 -9.12 28.34 -9.33
N LEU A 249 -9.35 27.93 -8.08
CA LEU A 249 -8.65 28.49 -6.93
C LEU A 249 -7.27 27.89 -6.84
N ILE A 250 -6.25 28.72 -7.01
CA ILE A 250 -4.85 28.32 -6.97
C ILE A 250 -4.15 29.00 -5.82
N ARG A 251 -3.26 28.28 -5.16
CA ARG A 251 -2.54 28.78 -3.99
C ARG A 251 -1.33 29.61 -4.40
N MET A 252 -1.09 30.73 -3.69
CA MET A 252 0.13 31.50 -3.79
C MET A 252 1.24 30.79 -3.01
N ILE A 253 2.27 30.30 -3.71
CA ILE A 253 3.42 29.62 -3.14
C ILE A 253 4.67 30.50 -3.06
N GLY A 254 4.70 31.58 -3.84
CA GLY A 254 5.78 32.53 -3.83
C GLY A 254 5.29 33.97 -4.05
N ILE A 255 5.91 34.95 -3.38
CA ILE A 255 5.67 36.38 -3.58
C ILE A 255 7.00 37.11 -3.53
N LYS A 256 7.35 37.76 -4.62
CA LYS A 256 8.51 38.64 -4.70
C LYS A 256 8.06 40.09 -4.80
N ARG A 257 8.47 40.93 -3.85
CA ARG A 257 8.13 42.33 -3.78
C ARG A 257 9.36 43.19 -4.02
N TYR A 258 9.19 44.27 -4.80
CA TYR A 258 10.24 45.22 -5.08
C TYR A 258 10.01 46.51 -4.31
N VAL A 259 10.99 46.95 -3.54
CA VAL A 259 10.90 48.15 -2.71
C VAL A 259 10.62 49.39 -3.58
N ASN A 260 11.26 49.48 -4.73
CA ASN A 260 11.11 50.63 -5.66
C ASN A 260 9.84 50.55 -6.52
N ASN A 261 9.19 49.35 -6.56
CA ASN A 261 7.96 49.10 -7.35
C ASN A 261 6.96 48.26 -6.57
N PRO A 262 6.39 48.77 -5.48
CA PRO A 262 5.55 47.99 -4.57
C PRO A 262 4.25 47.47 -5.20
N TYR A 263 3.81 48.06 -6.30
CA TYR A 263 2.58 47.70 -7.00
C TYR A 263 2.75 46.63 -8.09
N TYR A 264 3.98 46.14 -8.29
CA TYR A 264 4.32 45.12 -9.25
C TYR A 264 4.87 43.87 -8.54
N PRO A 265 4.16 43.23 -7.62
CA PRO A 265 4.64 41.99 -7.05
C PRO A 265 4.62 40.91 -8.11
N GLU A 266 5.66 40.11 -8.13
CA GLU A 266 5.72 38.84 -8.84
C GLU A 266 5.12 37.79 -7.95
N ILE A 267 4.13 37.04 -8.47
CA ILE A 267 3.37 36.03 -7.74
C ILE A 267 3.59 34.70 -8.40
N GLU A 268 3.92 33.70 -7.60
CA GLU A 268 4.02 32.32 -8.01
C GLU A 268 2.80 31.56 -7.47
N LEU A 269 2.06 30.92 -8.39
CA LEU A 269 0.84 30.17 -8.12
C LEU A 269 1.06 28.71 -8.48
N SER A 270 0.64 27.78 -7.62
CA SER A 270 0.66 26.36 -7.92
C SER A 270 -0.57 25.67 -7.37
N ASN A 271 -1.05 24.67 -8.10
CA ASN A 271 -2.05 23.72 -7.61
C ASN A 271 -1.41 22.49 -6.96
N GLU A 272 -0.09 22.41 -7.00
CA GLU A 272 0.64 21.38 -6.31
C GLU A 272 0.43 21.50 -4.79
N PRO A 273 0.09 20.41 -4.08
CA PRO A 273 0.02 20.46 -2.62
C PRO A 273 1.39 20.88 -2.07
N VAL A 274 1.42 21.98 -1.34
CA VAL A 274 2.64 22.51 -0.75
C VAL A 274 3.11 21.54 0.34
N GLY A 275 4.18 20.85 0.04
CA GLY A 275 4.95 20.06 0.99
C GLY A 275 4.50 18.61 1.11
N THR A 276 5.08 17.76 0.33
CA THR A 276 5.64 16.55 0.93
C THR A 276 6.59 17.05 2.02
N SER A 277 6.22 16.90 3.27
CA SER A 277 7.11 17.24 4.37
C SER A 277 8.43 16.48 4.17
N VAL A 278 9.54 17.04 4.64
CA VAL A 278 10.87 16.38 4.64
C VAL A 278 10.77 14.94 5.19
N THR A 279 9.79 14.66 6.04
CA THR A 279 9.42 13.32 6.52
C THR A 279 8.94 12.38 5.41
N SER A 280 8.17 12.83 4.43
CA SER A 280 7.70 11.96 3.34
C SER A 280 8.78 11.67 2.30
N GLU A 281 9.75 12.57 2.12
CA GLU A 281 10.94 12.29 1.32
C GLU A 281 11.93 11.37 2.06
N LEU A 282 12.06 11.52 3.37
CA LEU A 282 12.84 10.60 4.21
C LEU A 282 12.22 9.20 4.24
N GLU A 283 10.89 9.06 4.30
CA GLU A 283 10.22 7.76 4.18
C GLU A 283 10.42 7.11 2.81
N LYS A 284 10.50 7.89 1.73
CA LYS A 284 10.84 7.38 0.39
C LYS A 284 12.29 6.93 0.28
N ILE A 285 13.21 7.59 0.98
CA ILE A 285 14.62 7.23 1.03
C ILE A 285 14.82 5.97 1.88
N ASP A 286 14.12 5.87 3.01
CA ASP A 286 14.20 4.71 3.92
C ASP A 286 13.67 3.43 3.27
N ARG A 287 12.60 3.51 2.46
CA ARG A 287 12.11 2.37 1.66
C ARG A 287 13.06 1.93 0.54
N LYS A 288 13.95 2.80 0.06
CA LYS A 288 14.96 2.45 -0.96
C LYS A 288 16.28 1.94 -0.38
N SER A 289 16.50 2.08 0.92
CA SER A 289 17.73 1.65 1.58
C SER A 289 17.62 0.27 2.25
N VAL A 290 16.46 -0.38 2.16
CA VAL A 290 16.25 -1.76 2.62
C VAL A 290 16.10 -2.65 1.40
N VAL A 291 17.22 -2.94 0.75
CA VAL A 291 17.42 -4.05 -0.20
C VAL A 291 18.56 -4.89 0.31
#